data_b6f85630c2b367df752e2b074c5e5680
#
_entry.id   b6f85630c2b367df752e2b074c5e5680
#
_cell.length_a   1.000
_cell.length_b   1.000
_cell.length_c   1.000
_cell.angle_alpha   90.00
_cell.angle_beta   90.00
_cell.angle_gamma   90.00
#
_symmetry.space_group_name_H-M   'P 1'
#
loop_
_entity.id
_entity.type
_entity.pdbx_description
1 polymer ?
#
loop_
_entity_poly.entity_id
_entity_poly.type
_entity_poly.pdbx_seq_one_letter_code
_entity_poly.pdbx_strand_id
1 'polypeptide(L)'
;MNWFFKKKKEELEHTNDLHKEYIELSYEQPQVLFKHSHKCGTSTWVLREFKQMLDSVDCSFDFVLINVFDKRSLSNELARVLEIPHQSPQVLVLKNGKVVDHASHGDILQLNVTQLLC
;
A
#
# COMPACT_ATOMS: atom_id res chain seq x y z
N MET A 1 -9.39 11.18 12.29
CA MET A 1 -9.12 10.64 12.60
C MET A 1 -8.19 10.73 13.12
N ASN A 2 -7.50 10.27 12.97
CA ASN A 2 -7.53 11.20 13.91
C ASN A 2 -6.22 11.13 14.59
N TRP A 3 -5.97 11.97 15.56
CA TRP A 3 -4.68 12.13 16.22
C TRP A 3 -4.13 10.82 16.77
N PHE A 4 -5.00 9.95 17.28
CA PHE A 4 -4.58 8.67 17.85
C PHE A 4 -3.94 7.75 16.81
N PHE A 5 -4.58 7.62 15.64
CA PHE A 5 -4.03 6.80 14.57
C PHE A 5 -2.72 7.36 14.04
N LYS A 6 -2.64 8.67 13.92
CA LYS A 6 -1.43 9.31 13.45
C LYS A 6 -0.26 9.05 14.41
N LYS A 7 -0.51 9.15 15.72
CA LYS A 7 0.50 8.89 16.72
C LYS A 7 0.95 7.44 16.71
N LYS A 8 0.02 6.51 16.62
CA LYS A 8 0.32 5.08 16.55
C LYS A 8 1.17 4.76 15.33
N LYS A 9 0.84 5.34 14.19
CA LYS A 9 1.59 5.17 12.96
C LYS A 9 3.02 5.71 13.09
N GLU A 10 3.19 6.87 13.71
CA GLU A 10 4.50 7.45 13.93
C GLU A 10 5.37 6.58 14.83
N GLU A 11 4.80 6.03 15.90
CA GLU A 11 5.52 5.12 16.78
C GLU A 11 6.00 3.88 16.05
N LEU A 12 5.21 3.36 15.14
CA LEU A 12 5.51 2.13 14.42
C LEU A 12 6.48 2.32 13.26
N GLU A 13 6.65 3.53 12.77
CA GLU A 13 7.65 3.82 11.76
C GLU A 13 9.09 3.54 12.23
N HIS A 14 9.30 3.46 13.54
CA HIS A 14 10.61 3.18 14.13
C HIS A 14 10.80 1.70 14.48
N THR A 15 9.85 0.83 14.13
CA THR A 15 9.94 -0.60 14.41
C THR A 15 10.07 -1.40 13.12
N ASN A 16 10.49 -2.66 13.26
CA ASN A 16 10.56 -3.57 12.11
C ASN A 16 9.25 -4.31 11.88
N ASP A 17 8.16 -3.90 12.57
CA ASP A 17 6.86 -4.58 12.53
C ASP A 17 5.79 -3.81 11.75
N LEU A 18 6.21 -2.92 10.84
CA LEU A 18 5.25 -2.13 10.04
C LEU A 18 4.30 -3.00 9.23
N HIS A 19 4.76 -4.15 8.74
CA HIS A 19 3.88 -5.05 7.99
C HIS A 19 2.71 -5.54 8.84
N LYS A 20 2.94 -5.83 10.12
CA LYS A 20 1.88 -6.23 11.04
C LYS A 20 0.90 -5.09 11.28
N GLU A 21 1.43 -3.89 11.39
CA GLU A 21 0.61 -2.70 11.62
C GLU A 21 -0.35 -2.44 10.48
N TYR A 22 0.11 -2.56 9.25
CA TYR A 22 -0.75 -2.35 8.08
C TYR A 22 -1.85 -3.41 8.05
N ILE A 23 -1.53 -4.65 8.39
CA ILE A 23 -2.53 -5.72 8.46
C ILE A 23 -3.58 -5.39 9.53
N GLU A 24 -3.15 -4.95 10.72
CA GLU A 24 -4.09 -4.57 11.78
C GLU A 24 -4.96 -3.39 11.41
N LEU A 25 -4.37 -2.34 10.83
CA LEU A 25 -5.12 -1.16 10.40
C LEU A 25 -6.16 -1.49 9.34
N SER A 26 -5.91 -2.54 8.55
CA SER A 26 -6.85 -2.94 7.50
C SER A 26 -8.19 -3.44 8.03
N TYR A 27 -8.28 -3.78 9.32
CA TYR A 27 -9.55 -4.11 9.95
C TYR A 27 -10.39 -2.87 10.22
N GLU A 28 -9.78 -1.71 10.27
CA GLU A 28 -10.46 -0.44 10.51
C GLU A 28 -10.84 0.26 9.21
N GLN A 29 -9.92 0.24 8.24
CA GLN A 29 -10.18 0.78 6.90
C GLN A 29 -9.16 0.21 5.92
N PRO A 30 -9.49 0.20 4.62
CA PRO A 30 -8.59 -0.37 3.62
C PRO A 30 -7.22 0.29 3.63
N GLN A 31 -6.19 -0.52 3.42
CA GLN A 31 -4.79 -0.09 3.30
C GLN A 31 -4.35 -0.30 1.87
N VAL A 32 -3.96 0.77 1.21
CA VAL A 32 -3.42 0.71 -0.15
C VAL A 32 -1.91 0.87 -0.04
N LEU A 33 -1.17 -0.20 -0.25
CA LEU A 33 0.29 -0.19 -0.15
C LEU A 33 0.87 -0.14 -1.54
N PHE A 34 1.65 0.89 -1.83
CA PHE A 34 2.29 1.06 -3.13
C PHE A 34 3.79 0.88 -2.99
N LYS A 35 4.32 -0.21 -3.55
CA LYS A 35 5.75 -0.46 -3.62
C LYS A 35 6.32 0.31 -4.81
N HIS A 36 7.17 1.27 -4.53
CA HIS A 36 7.67 2.23 -5.50
C HIS A 36 9.18 2.16 -5.65
N SER A 37 9.65 2.22 -6.88
CA SER A 37 11.06 2.37 -7.19
C SER A 37 11.29 3.78 -7.75
N HIS A 38 11.90 4.66 -6.97
CA HIS A 38 12.16 6.02 -7.42
C HIS A 38 13.21 6.10 -8.56
N LYS A 39 13.91 4.99 -8.80
CA LYS A 39 14.89 4.91 -9.89
C LYS A 39 14.29 4.39 -11.19
N CYS A 40 13.00 4.07 -11.19
CA CYS A 40 12.31 3.54 -12.36
C CYS A 40 11.28 4.54 -12.86
N GLY A 41 11.45 5.02 -14.10
CA GLY A 41 10.51 5.98 -14.69
C GLY A 41 9.10 5.44 -14.83
N THR A 42 8.97 4.15 -15.14
CA THR A 42 7.66 3.49 -15.23
C THR A 42 6.96 3.53 -13.87
N SER A 43 7.70 3.25 -12.78
CA SER A 43 7.12 3.28 -11.44
C SER A 43 6.63 4.69 -11.08
N THR A 44 7.40 5.72 -11.44
CA THR A 44 7.03 7.12 -11.19
C THR A 44 5.77 7.50 -11.94
N TRP A 45 5.70 7.11 -13.22
CA TRP A 45 4.53 7.40 -14.05
C TRP A 45 3.28 6.69 -13.52
N VAL A 46 3.40 5.40 -13.22
CA VAL A 46 2.26 4.61 -12.69
C VAL A 46 1.79 5.19 -11.36
N LEU A 47 2.72 5.58 -10.49
CA LEU A 47 2.36 6.18 -9.19
C LEU A 47 1.53 7.45 -9.39
N ARG A 48 1.95 8.32 -10.28
CA ARG A 48 1.23 9.57 -10.55
C ARG A 48 -0.18 9.28 -11.05
N GLU A 49 -0.31 8.38 -12.03
CA GLU A 49 -1.61 8.05 -12.60
C GLU A 49 -2.52 7.35 -11.57
N PHE A 50 -1.94 6.47 -10.76
CA PHE A 50 -2.70 5.78 -9.73
C PHE A 50 -3.23 6.74 -8.67
N LYS A 51 -2.42 7.70 -8.24
CA LYS A 51 -2.88 8.72 -7.29
C LYS A 51 -4.07 9.50 -7.83
N GLN A 52 -4.09 9.78 -9.12
CA GLN A 52 -5.23 10.45 -9.75
C GLN A 52 -6.49 9.58 -9.69
N MET A 53 -6.34 8.27 -9.87
CA MET A 53 -7.46 7.34 -9.72
C MET A 53 -8.02 7.37 -8.29
N LEU A 54 -7.14 7.47 -7.30
CA LEU A 54 -7.56 7.49 -5.90
C LEU A 54 -8.29 8.81 -5.54
N ASP A 55 -8.02 9.89 -6.24
CA ASP A 55 -8.66 11.18 -5.97
C ASP A 55 -10.18 11.15 -6.13
N SER A 56 -10.70 10.22 -6.93
CA SER A 56 -12.14 10.10 -7.15
C SER A 56 -12.84 9.16 -6.16
N VAL A 57 -12.08 8.57 -5.24
CA VAL A 57 -12.64 7.63 -4.25
C VAL A 57 -13.11 8.42 -3.04
N ASP A 58 -14.41 8.30 -2.72
CA ASP A 58 -15.01 9.03 -1.59
C ASP A 58 -14.96 8.27 -0.26
N CYS A 59 -14.57 7.01 -0.28
CA CYS A 59 -14.52 6.18 0.93
C CYS A 59 -13.19 6.36 1.64
N SER A 60 -13.17 6.13 2.96
CA SER A 60 -11.95 6.25 3.76
C SER A 60 -10.99 5.10 3.48
N PHE A 61 -9.74 5.42 3.30
CA PHE A 61 -8.66 4.45 3.15
C PHE A 61 -7.33 5.11 3.52
N ASP A 62 -6.31 4.31 3.79
CA ASP A 62 -4.96 4.80 3.96
C ASP A 62 -4.14 4.48 2.71
N PHE A 63 -3.30 5.42 2.31
CA PHE A 63 -2.34 5.21 1.23
C PHE A 63 -0.93 5.24 1.81
N VAL A 64 -0.18 4.15 1.59
CA VAL A 64 1.18 4.02 2.11
C VAL A 64 2.14 3.84 0.94
N LEU A 65 3.08 4.76 0.82
CA LEU A 65 4.13 4.67 -0.19
C LEU A 65 5.35 3.97 0.41
N ILE A 66 5.74 2.85 -0.18
CA ILE A 66 6.89 2.07 0.28
C ILE A 66 7.98 2.15 -0.79
N ASN A 67 9.02 2.93 -0.52
CA ASN A 67 10.17 3.00 -1.42
C ASN A 67 11.00 1.73 -1.20
N VAL A 68 11.08 0.89 -2.24
CA VAL A 68 11.67 -0.44 -2.12
C VAL A 68 13.18 -0.41 -1.84
N PHE A 69 13.86 0.68 -2.18
CA PHE A 69 15.29 0.80 -1.88
C PHE A 69 15.53 1.14 -0.41
N ASP A 70 14.70 2.03 0.15
CA ASP A 70 14.84 2.48 1.53
C ASP A 70 14.21 1.51 2.52
N LYS A 71 13.17 0.79 2.10
CA LYS A 71 12.38 -0.09 2.94
C LYS A 71 12.40 -1.52 2.42
N ARG A 72 13.58 -2.00 2.06
CA ARG A 72 13.73 -3.35 1.49
C ARG A 72 13.22 -4.45 2.43
N SER A 73 13.57 -4.35 3.71
CA SER A 73 13.14 -5.35 4.69
C SER A 73 11.62 -5.41 4.81
N LEU A 74 10.96 -4.25 4.85
CA LEU A 74 9.52 -4.17 4.90
C LEU A 74 8.90 -4.77 3.64
N SER A 75 9.42 -4.40 2.48
CA SER A 75 8.91 -4.90 1.19
C SER A 75 9.03 -6.42 1.10
N ASN A 76 10.16 -6.98 1.52
CA ASN A 76 10.38 -8.42 1.50
C ASN A 76 9.50 -9.13 2.52
N GLU A 77 9.32 -8.55 3.70
CA GLU A 77 8.48 -9.14 4.74
C GLU A 77 7.02 -9.18 4.31
N LEU A 78 6.54 -8.13 3.65
CA LEU A 78 5.20 -8.11 3.08
C LEU A 78 5.01 -9.23 2.04
N ALA A 79 6.00 -9.41 1.18
CA ALA A 79 5.94 -10.48 0.18
C ALA A 79 5.84 -11.85 0.84
N ARG A 80 6.62 -12.07 1.89
CA ARG A 80 6.64 -13.34 2.61
C ARG A 80 5.33 -13.59 3.35
N VAL A 81 4.88 -12.61 4.13
CA VAL A 81 3.70 -12.77 4.99
C VAL A 81 2.41 -12.85 4.18
N LEU A 82 2.30 -12.03 3.14
CA LEU A 82 1.10 -11.98 2.31
C LEU A 82 1.13 -13.00 1.16
N GLU A 83 2.25 -13.69 0.99
CA GLU A 83 2.43 -14.71 -0.05
C GLU A 83 2.20 -14.17 -1.45
N ILE A 84 2.66 -12.94 -1.69
CA ILE A 84 2.59 -12.30 -3.01
C ILE A 84 4.02 -11.93 -3.41
N PRO A 85 4.54 -12.53 -4.49
CA PRO A 85 5.91 -12.26 -4.92
C PRO A 85 6.16 -10.77 -5.11
N HIS A 86 7.33 -10.33 -4.67
CA HIS A 86 7.70 -8.93 -4.79
C HIS A 86 7.77 -8.49 -6.25
N GLN A 87 7.19 -7.33 -6.52
CA GLN A 87 7.31 -6.61 -7.78
C GLN A 87 7.41 -5.12 -7.47
N SER A 88 7.86 -4.33 -8.43
CA SER A 88 7.93 -2.88 -8.30
C SER A 88 7.83 -2.24 -9.69
N PRO A 89 6.84 -1.37 -9.95
CA PRO A 89 5.78 -0.95 -9.02
C PRO A 89 4.77 -2.05 -8.74
N GLN A 90 4.25 -2.05 -7.53
CA GLN A 90 3.24 -3.03 -7.12
C GLN A 90 2.30 -2.40 -6.11
N VAL A 91 1.01 -2.67 -6.26
CA VAL A 91 -0.02 -2.26 -5.29
C VAL A 91 -0.58 -3.50 -4.62
N LEU A 92 -0.71 -3.41 -3.29
CA LEU A 92 -1.39 -4.41 -2.47
C LEU A 92 -2.53 -3.69 -1.76
N VAL A 93 -3.76 -4.19 -1.90
CA VAL A 93 -4.91 -3.63 -1.20
C VAL A 93 -5.31 -4.57 -0.09
N LEU A 94 -5.21 -4.10 1.15
CA LEU A 94 -5.55 -4.88 2.34
C LEU A 94 -6.90 -4.44 2.90
N LYS A 95 -7.77 -5.39 3.18
CA LYS A 95 -9.04 -5.17 3.88
C LYS A 95 -9.29 -6.34 4.82
N ASN A 96 -9.67 -6.03 6.06
CA ASN A 96 -10.02 -7.03 7.05
C ASN A 96 -8.93 -8.10 7.21
N GLY A 97 -7.68 -7.66 7.21
CA GLY A 97 -6.53 -8.51 7.46
C GLY A 97 -6.03 -9.30 6.26
N LYS A 98 -6.61 -9.09 5.07
CA LYS A 98 -6.31 -9.88 3.88
C LYS A 98 -6.01 -8.99 2.68
N VAL A 99 -5.24 -9.51 1.73
CA VAL A 99 -5.09 -8.88 0.42
C VAL A 99 -6.35 -9.20 -0.38
N VAL A 100 -7.11 -8.17 -0.72
CA VAL A 100 -8.32 -8.34 -1.53
C VAL A 100 -8.03 -8.19 -3.02
N ASP A 101 -6.98 -7.48 -3.37
CA ASP A 101 -6.50 -7.42 -4.76
C ASP A 101 -5.06 -6.91 -4.76
N HIS A 102 -4.36 -7.18 -5.85
CA HIS A 102 -3.01 -6.68 -6.06
C HIS A 102 -2.74 -6.60 -7.55
N ALA A 103 -1.78 -5.76 -7.92
CA ALA A 103 -1.37 -5.64 -9.32
C ALA A 103 0.04 -5.08 -9.38
N SER A 104 0.70 -5.32 -10.52
CA SER A 104 2.07 -4.87 -10.75
C SER A 104 2.17 -4.17 -12.08
N HIS A 105 3.14 -3.24 -12.18
CA HIS A 105 3.44 -2.53 -13.43
C HIS A 105 2.18 -1.83 -13.97
N GLY A 106 1.95 -1.88 -15.27
CA GLY A 106 0.81 -1.21 -15.90
C GLY A 106 -0.55 -1.73 -15.44
N ASP A 107 -0.62 -2.97 -14.97
CA ASP A 107 -1.87 -3.56 -14.48
C ASP A 107 -2.43 -2.84 -13.26
N ILE A 108 -1.60 -2.07 -12.56
CA ILE A 108 -2.05 -1.24 -11.43
C ILE A 108 -3.18 -0.32 -11.87
N LEU A 109 -3.09 0.20 -13.10
CA LEU A 109 -4.07 1.15 -13.62
C LEU A 109 -5.38 0.48 -14.06
N GLN A 110 -5.43 -0.86 -14.01
CA GLN A 110 -6.65 -1.63 -14.28
C GLN A 110 -7.45 -1.95 -13.01
N LEU A 111 -6.91 -1.62 -11.83
CA LEU A 111 -7.62 -1.89 -10.58
C LEU A 111 -8.90 -1.04 -10.48
N ASN A 112 -9.98 -1.65 -10.04
CA ASN A 112 -11.23 -0.94 -9.77
C ASN A 112 -11.20 -0.41 -8.34
N VAL A 113 -10.54 0.74 -8.17
CA VAL A 113 -10.27 1.28 -6.83
C VAL A 113 -11.56 1.64 -6.08
N THR A 114 -12.57 2.15 -6.77
CA THR A 114 -13.84 2.49 -6.14
C THR A 114 -14.49 1.24 -5.54
N GLN A 115 -14.55 0.16 -6.30
CA GLN A 115 -15.12 -1.09 -5.82
C GLN A 115 -14.30 -1.69 -4.68
N LEU A 116 -12.98 -1.64 -4.79
CA LEU A 116 -12.09 -2.22 -3.78
C LEU A 116 -12.14 -1.45 -2.46
N LEU A 117 -12.23 -0.12 -2.52
CA LEU A 117 -12.10 0.72 -1.34
C LEU A 117 -13.45 1.14 -0.73
N CYS A 118 -14.51 0.94 -1.44
CA CYS A 118 -15.86 1.21 -0.95
C CYS A 118 -16.65 -0.09 -0.85
#